data_8857046337fa4c0fa904e143b4788056
#
_entry.id   8857046337fa4c0fa904e143b4788056
#
_cell.length_a   1.000
_cell.length_b   1.000
_cell.length_c   1.000
_cell.angle_alpha   90.00
_cell.angle_beta   90.00
_cell.angle_gamma   90.00
#
_symmetry.space_group_name_H-M   'P 1'
#
loop_
_entity.id
_entity.type
_entity.pdbx_description
1 polymer ?
#
loop_
_entity_poly.entity_id
_entity_poly.type
_entity_poly.pdbx_seq_one_letter_code
_entity_poly.pdbx_strand_id
1 'polypeptide(L)'
;MTQQQLEKYLWGAATQLRGTIDAGDYKQYIFPLLFFKRICDVYDEEFEKALAESDGDMEYASFAENHHFQIPEGAHWNNVRETTTNVGIALQEAMRAIETANPDTLYGIFGDASWTNKNRLSDETLTNLIEHYSQHKLNLATVPDDKLGNAYEYLIKEFADDSGHTAAEFYTNRTVVKLMTMIMDPQPRESVYDPTCGSGGLLLNCALHLKEEGKEYRTLKLYGQEINLITSAIARMNMFMHGIEEFSIVRGDTLARPAFLHNDQLKTFNVILANPPYSIKAWDQKAFVNDPYGRNLWGTPPQGCADYAFQQHIQKSLDANNGRSISLWPHGVLFRDAEAEMRRKMIEEDLVECVIGLGPNLFYNSPMEACLLITTTNKKENRKGKVLIINAVKEVKQEKNIAYLETKHIEKIYKTYNLFKDEEGFCKVLDNEEILNNKSSLNIAQYVSNVDTDSIQLSVEDALKNWNESSCALKNSMDELFQILN
;
A
#
# COMPACT_ATOMS: atom_id res chain seq x y z
N MET A 1 16.88 6.85 22.47
CA MET A 1 16.64 5.47 21.95
C MET A 1 17.06 5.42 20.49
N THR A 2 17.78 4.37 20.01
CA THR A 2 18.09 4.19 18.58
C THR A 2 16.85 3.69 17.83
N GLN A 3 16.85 3.73 16.49
CA GLN A 3 15.73 3.21 15.69
C GLN A 3 15.46 1.73 16.02
N GLN A 4 16.47 0.89 15.99
CA GLN A 4 16.35 -0.55 16.30
C GLN A 4 15.85 -0.82 17.74
N GLN A 5 16.25 0.01 18.71
CA GLN A 5 15.73 -0.11 20.08
C GLN A 5 14.26 0.23 20.16
N LEU A 6 13.81 1.25 19.42
CA LEU A 6 12.39 1.62 19.34
C LEU A 6 11.57 0.51 18.68
N GLU A 7 11.99 0.00 17.54
CA GLU A 7 11.35 -1.11 16.85
C GLU A 7 11.22 -2.36 17.73
N LYS A 8 12.31 -2.74 18.42
CA LYS A 8 12.31 -3.85 19.36
C LYS A 8 11.37 -3.62 20.56
N TYR A 9 11.33 -2.39 21.08
CA TYR A 9 10.42 -2.01 22.15
C TYR A 9 8.97 -2.11 21.72
N LEU A 10 8.60 -1.55 20.56
CA LEU A 10 7.25 -1.60 20.04
C LEU A 10 6.81 -3.03 19.71
N TRP A 11 7.68 -3.82 19.09
CA TRP A 11 7.41 -5.25 18.83
C TRP A 11 7.28 -6.08 20.13
N GLY A 12 7.95 -5.67 21.18
CA GLY A 12 7.85 -6.27 22.51
C GLY A 12 6.44 -6.29 23.07
N ALA A 13 5.61 -5.30 22.74
CA ALA A 13 4.20 -5.28 23.12
C ALA A 13 3.40 -6.42 22.42
N ALA A 14 3.65 -6.67 21.15
CA ALA A 14 2.99 -7.76 20.42
C ALA A 14 3.34 -9.14 21.00
N THR A 15 4.57 -9.32 21.49
CA THR A 15 4.99 -10.58 22.09
C THR A 15 4.24 -10.93 23.38
N GLN A 16 3.69 -9.94 24.07
CA GLN A 16 2.87 -10.16 25.28
C GLN A 16 1.48 -10.73 24.97
N LEU A 17 1.00 -10.57 23.74
CA LEU A 17 -0.26 -11.15 23.28
C LEU A 17 -0.11 -12.60 22.79
N ARG A 18 1.14 -13.08 22.66
CA ARG A 18 1.43 -14.43 22.15
C ARG A 18 0.83 -15.51 23.06
N GLY A 19 0.09 -16.43 22.46
CA GLY A 19 -0.60 -17.50 23.17
C GLY A 19 -1.95 -17.10 23.79
N THR A 20 -2.32 -15.82 23.76
CA THR A 20 -3.61 -15.34 24.26
C THR A 20 -4.56 -14.98 23.10
N ILE A 21 -4.02 -14.45 22.02
CA ILE A 21 -4.75 -14.02 20.82
C ILE A 21 -4.06 -14.57 19.59
N ASP A 22 -4.80 -14.77 18.51
CA ASP A 22 -4.23 -15.12 17.20
C ASP A 22 -3.35 -13.99 16.65
N ALA A 23 -2.22 -14.34 16.03
CA ALA A 23 -1.25 -13.34 15.51
C ALA A 23 -1.88 -12.33 14.54
N GLY A 24 -2.82 -12.78 13.70
CA GLY A 24 -3.57 -11.89 12.79
C GLY A 24 -4.39 -10.81 13.47
N ASP A 25 -4.70 -11.00 14.76
CA ASP A 25 -5.53 -10.08 15.55
C ASP A 25 -4.71 -9.10 16.41
N TYR A 26 -3.38 -9.26 16.54
CA TYR A 26 -2.55 -8.37 17.38
C TYR A 26 -2.69 -6.91 16.95
N LYS A 27 -2.72 -6.65 15.65
CA LYS A 27 -2.78 -5.30 15.09
C LYS A 27 -3.94 -4.47 15.62
N GLN A 28 -5.12 -5.09 15.87
CA GLN A 28 -6.29 -4.36 16.35
C GLN A 28 -6.17 -3.87 17.81
N TYR A 29 -5.17 -4.35 18.55
CA TYR A 29 -4.88 -3.93 19.93
C TYR A 29 -3.59 -3.09 20.01
N ILE A 30 -2.55 -3.50 19.30
CA ILE A 30 -1.23 -2.88 19.39
C ILE A 30 -1.23 -1.46 18.81
N PHE A 31 -1.79 -1.26 17.61
CA PHE A 31 -1.79 0.05 16.97
C PHE A 31 -2.63 1.09 17.72
N PRO A 32 -3.88 0.79 18.17
CA PRO A 32 -4.64 1.74 18.96
C PRO A 32 -3.97 2.11 20.30
N LEU A 33 -3.36 1.14 21.01
CA LEU A 33 -2.63 1.43 22.25
C LEU A 33 -1.41 2.32 22.01
N LEU A 34 -0.64 2.03 20.97
CA LEU A 34 0.52 2.86 20.61
C LEU A 34 0.09 4.27 20.26
N PHE A 35 -0.97 4.42 19.47
CA PHE A 35 -1.50 5.73 19.09
C PHE A 35 -2.05 6.49 20.31
N PHE A 36 -2.82 5.83 21.17
CA PHE A 36 -3.34 6.39 22.40
C PHE A 36 -2.20 6.91 23.32
N LYS A 37 -1.15 6.09 23.51
CA LYS A 37 0.04 6.50 24.27
C LYS A 37 0.72 7.73 23.65
N ARG A 38 0.91 7.72 22.31
CA ARG A 38 1.55 8.83 21.59
C ARG A 38 0.81 10.14 21.77
N ILE A 39 -0.50 10.16 21.54
CA ILE A 39 -1.28 11.41 21.61
C ILE A 39 -1.35 11.96 23.03
N CYS A 40 -1.39 11.11 24.06
CA CYS A 40 -1.33 11.55 25.45
C CYS A 40 0.05 12.13 25.81
N ASP A 41 1.14 11.50 25.39
CA ASP A 41 2.49 12.01 25.65
C ASP A 41 2.79 13.34 24.90
N VAL A 42 2.22 13.50 23.69
CA VAL A 42 2.32 14.76 22.94
C VAL A 42 1.50 15.85 23.62
N TYR A 43 0.28 15.52 24.05
CA TYR A 43 -0.56 16.46 24.82
C TYR A 43 0.14 16.97 26.07
N ASP A 44 0.80 16.09 26.84
CA ASP A 44 1.57 16.47 28.02
C ASP A 44 2.71 17.45 27.67
N GLU A 45 3.43 17.20 26.58
CA GLU A 45 4.52 18.08 26.12
C GLU A 45 3.99 19.45 25.68
N GLU A 46 2.88 19.49 24.98
CA GLU A 46 2.21 20.72 24.52
C GLU A 46 1.68 21.52 25.71
N PHE A 47 1.07 20.81 26.68
CA PHE A 47 0.59 21.44 27.92
C PHE A 47 1.73 22.06 28.72
N GLU A 48 2.83 21.30 28.93
CA GLU A 48 4.03 21.84 29.64
C GLU A 48 4.60 23.08 28.92
N LYS A 49 4.61 23.07 27.58
CA LYS A 49 5.07 24.21 26.76
C LYS A 49 4.14 25.41 26.90
N ALA A 50 2.84 25.27 26.78
CA ALA A 50 1.84 26.31 26.89
C ALA A 50 1.84 26.92 28.35
N LEU A 51 2.03 26.06 29.35
CA LEU A 51 2.17 26.47 30.75
C LEU A 51 3.40 27.36 30.95
N ALA A 52 4.52 27.03 30.32
CA ALA A 52 5.74 27.83 30.38
C ALA A 52 5.61 29.17 29.63
N GLU A 53 4.90 29.18 28.50
CA GLU A 53 4.63 30.39 27.69
C GLU A 53 3.66 31.36 28.38
N SER A 54 2.81 30.86 29.29
CA SER A 54 1.79 31.64 30.04
C SER A 54 2.20 31.97 31.46
N ASP A 55 3.47 31.83 31.84
CA ASP A 55 3.95 32.04 33.19
C ASP A 55 3.19 31.22 34.27
N GLY A 56 2.71 30.03 33.90
CA GLY A 56 2.07 29.08 34.82
C GLY A 56 0.55 29.13 34.85
N ASP A 57 -0.09 29.70 33.84
CA ASP A 57 -1.55 29.72 33.71
C ASP A 57 -2.08 28.35 33.19
N MET A 58 -2.67 27.59 34.13
CA MET A 58 -3.21 26.26 33.87
C MET A 58 -4.44 26.30 32.94
N GLU A 59 -5.27 27.34 33.01
CA GLU A 59 -6.45 27.50 32.16
C GLU A 59 -6.02 27.77 30.73
N TYR A 60 -5.09 28.70 30.51
CA TYR A 60 -4.48 28.94 29.21
C TYR A 60 -3.84 27.68 28.64
N ALA A 61 -3.07 26.94 29.42
CA ALA A 61 -2.38 25.75 28.98
C ALA A 61 -3.35 24.66 28.51
N SER A 62 -4.60 24.64 29.00
CA SER A 62 -5.64 23.67 28.60
C SER A 62 -6.46 24.04 27.36
N PHE A 63 -6.24 25.24 26.79
CA PHE A 63 -7.00 25.69 25.63
C PHE A 63 -6.75 24.79 24.40
N ALA A 64 -7.82 24.54 23.64
CA ALA A 64 -7.81 23.65 22.48
C ALA A 64 -6.74 24.04 21.44
N GLU A 65 -6.50 25.32 21.26
CA GLU A 65 -5.55 25.88 20.30
C GLU A 65 -4.08 25.53 20.61
N ASN A 66 -3.80 25.11 21.83
CA ASN A 66 -2.44 24.71 22.26
C ASN A 66 -2.13 23.23 21.98
N HIS A 67 -3.11 22.45 21.53
CA HIS A 67 -2.99 21.00 21.38
C HIS A 67 -3.41 20.52 20.00
N HIS A 68 -2.67 19.56 19.46
CA HIS A 68 -3.04 18.87 18.22
C HIS A 68 -4.34 18.06 18.40
N PHE A 69 -4.51 17.45 19.58
CA PHE A 69 -5.70 16.67 19.91
C PHE A 69 -6.16 17.00 21.33
N GLN A 70 -7.47 17.02 21.51
CA GLN A 70 -8.07 17.21 22.84
C GLN A 70 -8.10 15.88 23.60
N ILE A 71 -7.60 15.87 24.83
CA ILE A 71 -7.69 14.73 25.73
C ILE A 71 -8.61 15.13 26.88
N PRO A 72 -9.86 14.64 26.94
CA PRO A 72 -10.81 14.96 27.99
C PRO A 72 -10.32 14.53 29.37
N GLU A 73 -10.80 15.22 30.40
CA GLU A 73 -10.56 14.83 31.80
C GLU A 73 -10.97 13.37 32.03
N GLY A 74 -10.11 12.59 32.67
CA GLY A 74 -10.31 11.17 32.93
C GLY A 74 -10.03 10.24 31.75
N ALA A 75 -9.76 10.76 30.52
CA ALA A 75 -9.45 9.98 29.33
C ALA A 75 -7.94 9.90 29.03
N HIS A 76 -7.09 10.42 29.90
CA HIS A 76 -5.65 10.40 29.72
C HIS A 76 -5.05 9.00 30.00
N TRP A 77 -3.91 8.69 29.36
CA TRP A 77 -3.16 7.44 29.57
C TRP A 77 -2.94 7.10 31.04
N ASN A 78 -2.57 8.08 31.86
CA ASN A 78 -2.31 7.86 33.28
C ASN A 78 -3.58 7.48 34.07
N ASN A 79 -4.77 8.01 33.72
CA ASN A 79 -6.04 7.60 34.34
C ASN A 79 -6.36 6.13 34.09
N VAL A 80 -6.11 5.67 32.86
CA VAL A 80 -6.28 4.26 32.50
C VAL A 80 -5.26 3.38 33.21
N ARG A 81 -3.99 3.82 33.31
CA ARG A 81 -2.91 3.10 33.98
C ARG A 81 -3.16 2.90 35.47
N GLU A 82 -3.79 3.85 36.16
CA GLU A 82 -4.16 3.76 37.57
C GLU A 82 -5.33 2.80 37.83
N THR A 83 -6.04 2.36 36.77
CA THR A 83 -7.18 1.46 36.90
C THR A 83 -6.71 0.03 37.11
N THR A 84 -7.13 -0.59 38.22
CA THR A 84 -6.69 -1.96 38.60
C THR A 84 -7.70 -3.05 38.26
N THR A 85 -8.95 -2.70 37.96
CA THR A 85 -10.04 -3.64 37.62
C THR A 85 -10.84 -3.09 36.46
N ASN A 86 -11.35 -3.99 35.58
CA ASN A 86 -12.07 -3.59 34.39
C ASN A 86 -11.26 -2.66 33.45
N VAL A 87 -9.98 -2.91 33.33
CA VAL A 87 -9.02 -2.12 32.54
C VAL A 87 -9.47 -1.96 31.09
N GLY A 88 -10.03 -3.02 30.50
CA GLY A 88 -10.58 -2.97 29.14
C GLY A 88 -11.76 -2.01 28.97
N ILE A 89 -12.58 -1.83 30.01
CA ILE A 89 -13.68 -0.84 30.00
C ILE A 89 -13.08 0.57 30.04
N ALA A 90 -12.13 0.81 30.93
CA ALA A 90 -11.46 2.12 31.06
C ALA A 90 -10.75 2.52 29.74
N LEU A 91 -10.03 1.59 29.10
CA LEU A 91 -9.43 1.81 27.76
C LEU A 91 -10.47 2.20 26.73
N GLN A 92 -11.57 1.45 26.63
CA GLN A 92 -12.62 1.71 25.65
C GLN A 92 -13.30 3.05 25.88
N GLU A 93 -13.57 3.41 27.13
CA GLU A 93 -14.20 4.68 27.49
C GLU A 93 -13.26 5.86 27.21
N ALA A 94 -11.97 5.76 27.57
CA ALA A 94 -10.97 6.79 27.27
C ALA A 94 -10.83 7.03 25.77
N MET A 95 -10.66 5.97 24.98
CA MET A 95 -10.52 6.06 23.52
C MET A 95 -11.78 6.69 22.88
N ARG A 96 -12.99 6.31 23.32
CA ARG A 96 -14.23 6.90 22.82
C ARG A 96 -14.39 8.38 23.22
N ALA A 97 -14.00 8.74 24.44
CA ALA A 97 -14.02 10.12 24.87
C ALA A 97 -13.09 11.00 24.01
N ILE A 98 -11.89 10.50 23.68
CA ILE A 98 -10.95 11.18 22.78
C ILE A 98 -11.53 11.30 21.36
N GLU A 99 -12.12 10.26 20.80
CA GLU A 99 -12.79 10.34 19.49
C GLU A 99 -13.92 11.38 19.48
N THR A 100 -14.71 11.45 20.57
CA THR A 100 -15.82 12.40 20.72
C THR A 100 -15.33 13.83 20.84
N ALA A 101 -14.18 14.05 21.48
CA ALA A 101 -13.57 15.37 21.60
C ALA A 101 -12.88 15.86 20.31
N ASN A 102 -12.56 14.93 19.39
CA ASN A 102 -11.90 15.21 18.12
C ASN A 102 -12.68 14.61 16.93
N PRO A 103 -13.96 14.99 16.72
CA PRO A 103 -14.85 14.28 15.78
C PRO A 103 -14.40 14.37 14.31
N ASP A 104 -13.81 15.48 13.92
CA ASP A 104 -13.39 15.73 12.53
C ASP A 104 -12.13 14.95 12.14
N THR A 105 -11.27 14.66 13.13
CA THR A 105 -9.95 14.07 12.89
C THR A 105 -9.81 12.64 13.38
N LEU A 106 -10.37 12.29 14.55
CA LEU A 106 -10.14 11.01 15.21
C LEU A 106 -11.35 10.07 15.23
N TYR A 107 -12.52 10.44 14.72
CA TYR A 107 -13.70 9.58 14.74
C TYR A 107 -13.41 8.19 14.14
N GLY A 108 -13.62 7.12 14.93
CA GLY A 108 -13.40 5.72 14.55
C GLY A 108 -11.91 5.33 14.36
N ILE A 109 -10.95 6.12 14.85
CA ILE A 109 -9.52 5.84 14.67
C ILE A 109 -9.03 4.67 15.51
N PHE A 110 -9.64 4.45 16.69
CA PHE A 110 -9.25 3.34 17.56
C PHE A 110 -9.87 1.99 17.13
N GLY A 111 -10.71 1.98 16.06
CA GLY A 111 -11.33 0.78 15.55
C GLY A 111 -12.44 0.23 16.47
N ASP A 112 -12.70 -1.07 16.34
CA ASP A 112 -13.78 -1.77 17.05
C ASP A 112 -13.29 -3.00 17.84
N ALA A 113 -12.03 -3.00 18.26
CA ALA A 113 -11.46 -4.09 19.03
C ALA A 113 -12.25 -4.37 20.31
N SER A 114 -12.41 -5.64 20.64
CA SER A 114 -13.16 -6.07 21.81
C SER A 114 -12.33 -5.99 23.09
N TRP A 115 -12.12 -4.78 23.61
CA TRP A 115 -11.35 -4.51 24.83
C TRP A 115 -11.95 -5.12 26.10
N THR A 116 -13.29 -5.25 26.13
CA THR A 116 -14.03 -5.68 27.32
C THR A 116 -14.19 -7.19 27.45
N ASN A 117 -13.76 -7.97 26.46
CA ASN A 117 -13.85 -9.42 26.48
C ASN A 117 -12.74 -10.04 27.32
N LYS A 118 -13.00 -10.26 28.63
CA LYS A 118 -12.04 -10.81 29.59
C LYS A 118 -11.57 -12.25 29.29
N ASN A 119 -12.35 -13.01 28.51
CA ASN A 119 -11.93 -14.34 28.06
C ASN A 119 -10.85 -14.26 26.98
N ARG A 120 -10.75 -13.13 26.30
CA ARG A 120 -9.76 -12.88 25.25
C ARG A 120 -8.57 -12.06 25.78
N LEU A 121 -8.85 -11.03 26.59
CA LEU A 121 -7.86 -10.16 27.22
C LEU A 121 -8.21 -9.97 28.69
N SER A 122 -7.41 -10.57 29.56
CA SER A 122 -7.55 -10.37 31.02
C SER A 122 -7.11 -8.98 31.43
N ASP A 123 -7.60 -8.48 32.58
CA ASP A 123 -7.12 -7.22 33.16
C ASP A 123 -5.59 -7.26 33.36
N GLU A 124 -5.02 -8.40 33.74
CA GLU A 124 -3.57 -8.59 33.88
C GLU A 124 -2.82 -8.38 32.56
N THR A 125 -3.31 -8.99 31.46
CA THR A 125 -2.70 -8.81 30.13
C THR A 125 -2.74 -7.36 29.69
N LEU A 126 -3.86 -6.67 29.88
CA LEU A 126 -4.01 -5.26 29.53
C LEU A 126 -3.11 -4.36 30.40
N THR A 127 -3.03 -4.63 31.70
CA THR A 127 -2.12 -3.92 32.63
C THR A 127 -0.66 -4.08 32.17
N ASN A 128 -0.26 -5.32 31.82
CA ASN A 128 1.10 -5.56 31.34
C ASN A 128 1.43 -4.80 30.05
N LEU A 129 0.47 -4.71 29.10
CA LEU A 129 0.63 -3.91 27.89
C LEU A 129 0.75 -2.41 28.19
N ILE A 130 -0.08 -1.87 29.08
CA ILE A 130 -0.05 -0.48 29.53
C ILE A 130 1.29 -0.18 30.20
N GLU A 131 1.74 -1.04 31.12
CA GLU A 131 3.04 -0.88 31.79
C GLU A 131 4.21 -0.99 30.81
N HIS A 132 4.12 -1.85 29.82
CA HIS A 132 5.12 -1.93 28.75
C HIS A 132 5.24 -0.60 28.00
N TYR A 133 4.13 -0.03 27.53
CA TYR A 133 4.13 1.26 26.84
C TYR A 133 4.46 2.45 27.76
N SER A 134 4.34 2.29 29.07
CA SER A 134 4.67 3.31 30.07
C SER A 134 6.18 3.41 30.40
N GLN A 135 7.01 2.45 29.91
CA GLN A 135 8.45 2.45 30.15
C GLN A 135 9.17 3.63 29.50
N HIS A 136 8.62 4.18 28.43
CA HIS A 136 9.21 5.30 27.70
C HIS A 136 8.17 6.37 27.36
N LYS A 137 8.59 7.65 27.39
CA LYS A 137 7.80 8.73 26.80
C LYS A 137 7.92 8.65 25.27
N LEU A 138 6.78 8.76 24.61
CA LEU A 138 6.66 8.77 23.13
C LEU A 138 6.27 10.16 22.60
N ASN A 139 6.68 11.24 23.28
CA ASN A 139 6.45 12.63 22.87
C ASN A 139 7.42 13.06 21.73
N LEU A 140 7.21 14.24 21.17
CA LEU A 140 7.98 14.76 20.03
C LEU A 140 9.46 14.95 20.36
N ALA A 141 9.78 15.41 21.58
CA ALA A 141 11.16 15.65 22.03
C ALA A 141 11.96 14.35 22.15
N THR A 142 11.36 13.26 22.64
CA THR A 142 12.06 11.98 22.84
C THR A 142 12.04 11.07 21.62
N VAL A 143 10.93 11.06 20.88
CA VAL A 143 10.71 10.24 19.68
C VAL A 143 10.05 11.11 18.61
N PRO A 144 10.85 11.81 17.78
CA PRO A 144 10.33 12.60 16.66
C PRO A 144 9.50 11.76 15.68
N ASP A 145 8.58 12.41 14.93
CA ASP A 145 7.64 11.76 14.00
C ASP A 145 8.34 10.85 12.99
N ASP A 146 9.42 11.29 12.35
CA ASP A 146 10.16 10.46 11.40
C ASP A 146 10.62 9.13 12.00
N LYS A 147 11.02 9.17 13.27
CA LYS A 147 11.51 7.98 13.97
C LYS A 147 10.38 7.06 14.40
N LEU A 148 9.30 7.63 14.94
CA LEU A 148 8.14 6.86 15.35
C LEU A 148 7.41 6.29 14.14
N GLY A 149 7.25 7.08 13.07
CA GLY A 149 6.65 6.65 11.83
C GLY A 149 7.40 5.48 11.19
N ASN A 150 8.73 5.54 11.11
CA ASN A 150 9.53 4.42 10.61
C ASN A 150 9.35 3.16 11.46
N ALA A 151 9.25 3.29 12.79
CA ALA A 151 9.00 2.15 13.66
C ALA A 151 7.55 1.62 13.54
N TYR A 152 6.59 2.50 13.26
CA TYR A 152 5.21 2.12 12.95
C TYR A 152 5.12 1.32 11.65
N GLU A 153 5.82 1.76 10.59
CA GLU A 153 5.94 1.04 9.33
C GLU A 153 6.61 -0.35 9.51
N TYR A 154 7.62 -0.43 10.38
CA TYR A 154 8.22 -1.71 10.76
C TYR A 154 7.18 -2.66 11.37
N LEU A 155 6.33 -2.18 12.29
CA LEU A 155 5.25 -2.98 12.88
C LEU A 155 4.25 -3.45 11.82
N ILE A 156 3.83 -2.58 10.90
CA ILE A 156 2.92 -2.96 9.80
C ILE A 156 3.52 -4.12 9.00
N LYS A 157 4.81 -4.04 8.67
CA LYS A 157 5.54 -5.09 7.96
C LYS A 157 5.57 -6.40 8.74
N GLU A 158 5.99 -6.37 10.01
CA GLU A 158 6.08 -7.57 10.85
C GLU A 158 4.71 -8.26 11.01
N PHE A 159 3.63 -7.49 11.19
CA PHE A 159 2.28 -8.04 11.25
C PHE A 159 1.79 -8.60 9.91
N ALA A 160 2.27 -8.08 8.78
CA ALA A 160 2.00 -8.66 7.47
C ALA A 160 2.72 -10.00 7.28
N ASP A 161 3.94 -10.13 7.81
CA ASP A 161 4.73 -11.36 7.74
C ASP A 161 4.14 -12.47 8.63
N ASP A 162 3.68 -12.14 9.85
CA ASP A 162 3.17 -13.13 10.83
C ASP A 162 1.76 -13.66 10.51
N SER A 163 0.91 -12.91 9.80
CA SER A 163 -0.51 -13.23 9.65
C SER A 163 -0.88 -14.01 8.38
N GLY A 164 0.08 -14.49 7.60
CA GLY A 164 -0.16 -15.34 6.43
C GLY A 164 -0.88 -14.66 5.27
N HIS A 165 -1.61 -15.43 4.43
CA HIS A 165 -2.18 -14.95 3.17
C HIS A 165 -3.15 -13.76 3.27
N THR A 166 -3.88 -13.61 4.37
CA THR A 166 -4.87 -12.53 4.55
C THR A 166 -4.26 -11.17 4.88
N ALA A 167 -3.01 -11.12 5.34
CA ALA A 167 -2.36 -9.86 5.68
C ALA A 167 -1.51 -9.29 4.54
N ALA A 168 -1.12 -10.11 3.59
CA ALA A 168 -0.38 -9.69 2.40
C ALA A 168 -1.16 -8.67 1.53
N GLU A 169 -2.49 -8.64 1.65
CA GLU A 169 -3.36 -7.69 0.95
C GLU A 169 -3.20 -6.24 1.44
N PHE A 170 -2.61 -6.03 2.62
CA PHE A 170 -2.53 -4.72 3.26
C PHE A 170 -1.17 -4.04 3.18
N TYR A 171 -0.16 -4.74 2.66
CA TYR A 171 1.20 -4.20 2.62
C TYR A 171 1.84 -4.32 1.25
N THR A 172 2.07 -3.19 0.61
CA THR A 172 2.85 -3.11 -0.64
C THR A 172 4.33 -2.99 -0.32
N ASN A 173 5.18 -3.77 -1.00
CA ASN A 173 6.64 -3.73 -0.85
C ASN A 173 7.18 -2.30 -1.01
N ARG A 174 7.87 -1.80 0.01
CA ARG A 174 8.33 -0.39 0.07
C ARG A 174 9.26 0.02 -1.07
N THR A 175 10.00 -0.93 -1.64
CA THR A 175 10.86 -0.63 -2.79
C THR A 175 10.05 -0.46 -4.08
N VAL A 176 8.93 -1.18 -4.21
CA VAL A 176 7.97 -0.98 -5.30
C VAL A 176 7.22 0.34 -5.11
N VAL A 177 6.78 0.64 -3.89
CA VAL A 177 6.16 1.94 -3.53
C VAL A 177 7.07 3.10 -3.90
N LYS A 178 8.37 3.02 -3.57
CA LYS A 178 9.36 4.03 -3.93
C LYS A 178 9.47 4.21 -5.45
N LEU A 179 9.54 3.13 -6.21
CA LEU A 179 9.56 3.19 -7.68
C LEU A 179 8.29 3.86 -8.23
N MET A 180 7.12 3.45 -7.74
CA MET A 180 5.84 4.03 -8.16
C MET A 180 5.77 5.53 -7.87
N THR A 181 6.18 5.95 -6.69
CA THR A 181 6.22 7.35 -6.29
C THR A 181 7.19 8.17 -7.14
N MET A 182 8.39 7.67 -7.39
CA MET A 182 9.38 8.33 -8.26
C MET A 182 8.87 8.50 -9.70
N ILE A 183 8.17 7.50 -10.25
CA ILE A 183 7.60 7.57 -11.61
C ILE A 183 6.46 8.60 -11.65
N MET A 184 5.61 8.63 -10.63
CA MET A 184 4.49 9.59 -10.56
C MET A 184 4.94 11.01 -10.22
N ASP A 185 6.04 11.19 -9.53
CA ASP A 185 6.63 12.48 -9.17
C ASP A 185 5.56 13.51 -8.74
N PRO A 186 4.84 13.26 -7.63
CA PRO A 186 3.82 14.18 -7.14
C PRO A 186 4.45 15.56 -6.84
N GLN A 187 3.74 16.64 -7.17
CA GLN A 187 4.22 17.99 -6.96
C GLN A 187 3.42 18.70 -5.85
N PRO A 188 4.01 19.71 -5.18
CA PRO A 188 3.29 20.51 -4.19
C PRO A 188 1.95 21.03 -4.74
N ARG A 189 0.90 21.01 -3.93
CA ARG A 189 -0.49 21.39 -4.23
C ARG A 189 -1.27 20.43 -5.12
N GLU A 190 -0.66 19.37 -5.64
CA GLU A 190 -1.40 18.33 -6.33
C GLU A 190 -2.27 17.53 -5.37
N SER A 191 -3.31 16.90 -5.91
CA SER A 191 -4.13 15.92 -5.22
C SER A 191 -3.69 14.51 -5.59
N VAL A 192 -3.42 13.69 -4.58
CA VAL A 192 -3.04 12.28 -4.72
C VAL A 192 -4.15 11.42 -4.19
N TYR A 193 -4.53 10.38 -4.91
CA TYR A 193 -5.59 9.46 -4.53
C TYR A 193 -5.15 8.00 -4.60
N ASP A 194 -5.53 7.22 -3.58
CA ASP A 194 -5.43 5.77 -3.59
C ASP A 194 -6.82 5.18 -3.29
N PRO A 195 -7.49 4.56 -4.29
CA PRO A 195 -8.83 3.99 -4.12
C PRO A 195 -8.90 2.75 -3.24
N THR A 196 -7.75 2.17 -2.88
CA THR A 196 -7.59 0.92 -2.11
C THR A 196 -6.39 1.00 -1.19
N CYS A 197 -6.37 2.06 -0.36
CA CYS A 197 -5.13 2.57 0.23
C CYS A 197 -4.46 1.63 1.26
N GLY A 198 -5.12 0.56 1.70
CA GLY A 198 -4.55 -0.35 2.67
C GLY A 198 -4.08 0.39 3.92
N SER A 199 -2.84 0.21 4.32
CA SER A 199 -2.19 0.93 5.43
C SER A 199 -1.73 2.36 5.10
N GLY A 200 -2.10 2.90 3.93
CA GLY A 200 -1.76 4.25 3.52
C GLY A 200 -0.35 4.44 2.94
N GLY A 201 0.37 3.35 2.71
CA GLY A 201 1.79 3.41 2.35
C GLY A 201 2.10 4.14 1.05
N LEU A 202 1.27 4.03 0.01
CA LEU A 202 1.45 4.78 -1.25
C LEU A 202 1.26 6.28 -1.04
N LEU A 203 0.22 6.68 -0.32
CA LEU A 203 -0.06 8.08 0.00
C LEU A 203 1.04 8.69 0.86
N LEU A 204 1.43 7.99 1.93
CA LEU A 204 2.50 8.41 2.81
C LEU A 204 3.81 8.65 2.05
N ASN A 205 4.20 7.72 1.19
CA ASN A 205 5.46 7.85 0.44
C ASN A 205 5.44 9.04 -0.54
N CYS A 206 4.28 9.46 -1.05
CA CYS A 206 4.18 10.70 -1.84
C CYS A 206 4.56 11.93 -1.02
N ALA A 207 4.11 12.03 0.23
CA ALA A 207 4.50 13.13 1.12
C ALA A 207 5.97 13.04 1.54
N LEU A 208 6.46 11.85 1.89
CA LEU A 208 7.85 11.64 2.27
C LEU A 208 8.81 11.93 1.10
N HIS A 209 8.46 11.58 -0.12
CA HIS A 209 9.24 11.89 -1.32
C HIS A 209 9.45 13.39 -1.49
N LEU A 210 8.39 14.20 -1.37
CA LEU A 210 8.51 15.65 -1.41
C LEU A 210 9.37 16.19 -0.25
N LYS A 211 9.22 15.62 0.94
CA LYS A 211 10.02 15.99 2.12
C LYS A 211 11.50 15.68 1.91
N GLU A 212 11.84 14.52 1.36
CA GLU A 212 13.21 14.11 1.02
C GLU A 212 13.84 15.03 -0.03
N GLU A 213 13.05 15.52 -0.98
CA GLU A 213 13.50 16.49 -2.00
C GLU A 213 13.54 17.94 -1.50
N GLY A 214 13.18 18.20 -0.25
CA GLY A 214 13.12 19.54 0.33
C GLY A 214 11.99 20.41 -0.25
N LYS A 215 10.97 19.81 -0.84
CA LYS A 215 9.78 20.47 -1.38
C LYS A 215 8.69 20.62 -0.31
N GLU A 216 7.74 21.54 -0.54
CA GLU A 216 6.61 21.80 0.38
C GLU A 216 5.58 20.67 0.32
N TYR A 217 5.74 19.65 1.15
CA TYR A 217 4.89 18.45 1.19
C TYR A 217 3.53 18.70 1.88
N ARG A 218 3.43 19.69 2.79
CA ARG A 218 2.18 19.99 3.53
C ARG A 218 1.06 20.50 2.64
N THR A 219 1.38 20.98 1.44
CA THR A 219 0.37 21.42 0.47
C THR A 219 -0.17 20.29 -0.40
N LEU A 220 0.40 19.09 -0.30
CA LEU A 220 -0.07 17.89 -1.01
C LEU A 220 -1.39 17.44 -0.38
N LYS A 221 -2.41 17.21 -1.22
CA LYS A 221 -3.73 16.77 -0.77
C LYS A 221 -3.85 15.26 -0.94
N LEU A 222 -3.85 14.53 0.17
CA LEU A 222 -3.89 13.07 0.19
C LEU A 222 -5.31 12.55 0.41
N TYR A 223 -5.76 11.65 -0.48
CA TYR A 223 -7.07 11.02 -0.41
C TYR A 223 -6.92 9.51 -0.48
N GLY A 224 -7.59 8.79 0.42
CA GLY A 224 -7.56 7.33 0.46
C GLY A 224 -8.94 6.74 0.74
N GLN A 225 -9.22 5.59 0.13
CA GLN A 225 -10.39 4.80 0.48
C GLN A 225 -9.98 3.36 0.79
N GLU A 226 -10.52 2.80 1.88
CA GLU A 226 -10.21 1.45 2.33
C GLU A 226 -11.47 0.78 2.89
N ILE A 227 -11.75 -0.43 2.45
CA ILE A 227 -12.98 -1.15 2.84
C ILE A 227 -12.91 -1.68 4.28
N ASN A 228 -11.73 -2.12 4.73
CA ASN A 228 -11.56 -2.71 6.04
C ASN A 228 -11.43 -1.63 7.12
N LEU A 229 -12.24 -1.74 8.18
CA LEU A 229 -12.28 -0.77 9.28
C LEU A 229 -10.92 -0.64 9.98
N ILE A 230 -10.32 -1.77 10.35
CA ILE A 230 -9.05 -1.80 11.11
C ILE A 230 -7.93 -1.24 10.24
N THR A 231 -7.87 -1.64 8.97
CA THR A 231 -6.85 -1.19 8.02
C THR A 231 -6.98 0.31 7.72
N SER A 232 -8.20 0.82 7.57
CA SER A 232 -8.46 2.25 7.43
C SER A 232 -8.01 3.04 8.66
N ALA A 233 -8.25 2.53 9.87
CA ALA A 233 -7.77 3.13 11.11
C ALA A 233 -6.24 3.13 11.17
N ILE A 234 -5.58 2.01 10.83
CA ILE A 234 -4.11 1.89 10.75
C ILE A 234 -3.53 2.92 9.76
N ALA A 235 -4.16 3.09 8.59
CA ALA A 235 -3.72 4.07 7.60
C ALA A 235 -3.75 5.51 8.15
N ARG A 236 -4.81 5.89 8.84
CA ARG A 236 -4.95 7.21 9.46
C ARG A 236 -3.92 7.42 10.58
N MET A 237 -3.75 6.42 11.46
CA MET A 237 -2.69 6.44 12.49
C MET A 237 -1.31 6.55 11.85
N ASN A 238 -1.06 5.86 10.74
CA ASN A 238 0.21 5.90 10.02
C ASN A 238 0.55 7.33 9.55
N MET A 239 -0.44 8.06 9.00
CA MET A 239 -0.25 9.47 8.64
C MET A 239 0.15 10.32 9.85
N PHE A 240 -0.61 10.24 10.95
CA PHE A 240 -0.32 11.00 12.16
C PHE A 240 1.04 10.64 12.79
N MET A 241 1.41 9.36 12.78
CA MET A 241 2.72 8.92 13.30
C MET A 241 3.92 9.48 12.51
N HIS A 242 3.70 9.89 11.26
CA HIS A 242 4.70 10.56 10.41
C HIS A 242 4.57 12.10 10.41
N GLY A 243 3.70 12.67 11.23
CA GLY A 243 3.42 14.10 11.28
C GLY A 243 2.75 14.64 10.03
N ILE A 244 1.97 13.79 9.34
CA ILE A 244 1.13 14.20 8.21
C ILE A 244 -0.30 14.41 8.74
N GLU A 245 -0.79 15.64 8.63
CA GLU A 245 -2.09 16.06 9.17
C GLU A 245 -3.13 16.29 8.06
N GLU A 246 -2.69 16.72 6.87
CA GLU A 246 -3.54 17.06 5.73
C GLU A 246 -3.83 15.83 4.86
N PHE A 247 -4.78 15.01 5.28
CA PHE A 247 -5.24 13.86 4.52
C PHE A 247 -6.75 13.59 4.74
N SER A 248 -7.34 12.82 3.82
CA SER A 248 -8.70 12.32 3.93
C SER A 248 -8.71 10.82 3.59
N ILE A 249 -8.71 9.97 4.61
CA ILE A 249 -8.83 8.52 4.45
C ILE A 249 -10.21 8.09 4.97
N VAL A 250 -11.02 7.53 4.07
CA VAL A 250 -12.42 7.19 4.33
C VAL A 250 -12.62 5.68 4.20
N ARG A 251 -13.34 5.11 5.18
CA ARG A 251 -13.76 3.72 5.10
C ARG A 251 -14.89 3.54 4.08
N GLY A 252 -14.75 2.58 3.17
CA GLY A 252 -15.83 2.22 2.25
C GLY A 252 -15.37 1.35 1.08
N ASP A 253 -16.34 0.68 0.48
CA ASP A 253 -16.14 -0.08 -0.76
C ASP A 253 -16.12 0.87 -1.95
N THR A 254 -14.97 1.01 -2.59
CA THR A 254 -14.74 1.92 -3.70
C THR A 254 -15.60 1.61 -4.93
N LEU A 255 -15.84 0.33 -5.21
CA LEU A 255 -16.68 -0.05 -6.34
C LEU A 255 -18.16 0.17 -6.04
N ALA A 256 -18.62 -0.16 -4.84
CA ALA A 256 -20.02 0.00 -4.48
C ALA A 256 -20.38 1.46 -4.14
N ARG A 257 -19.50 2.17 -3.42
CA ARG A 257 -19.76 3.52 -2.91
C ARG A 257 -18.47 4.33 -2.86
N PRO A 258 -18.05 4.94 -3.98
CA PRO A 258 -16.90 5.83 -4.00
C PRO A 258 -17.13 7.02 -3.05
N ALA A 259 -16.16 7.29 -2.18
CA ALA A 259 -16.32 8.27 -1.09
C ALA A 259 -16.12 9.71 -1.55
N PHE A 260 -15.31 9.93 -2.56
CA PHE A 260 -14.93 11.29 -2.98
C PHE A 260 -15.76 11.72 -4.18
N LEU A 261 -16.74 12.58 -3.90
CA LEU A 261 -17.67 13.12 -4.89
C LEU A 261 -17.62 14.65 -4.88
N HIS A 262 -17.91 15.24 -6.04
CA HIS A 262 -18.17 16.66 -6.21
C HIS A 262 -19.39 16.81 -7.12
N ASN A 263 -20.47 17.43 -6.60
CA ASN A 263 -21.76 17.57 -7.30
C ASN A 263 -22.27 16.20 -7.85
N ASP A 264 -22.29 15.18 -7.01
CA ASP A 264 -22.72 13.80 -7.32
C ASP A 264 -21.90 13.10 -8.43
N GLN A 265 -20.81 13.68 -8.86
CA GLN A 265 -19.85 13.07 -9.77
C GLN A 265 -18.56 12.70 -9.03
N LEU A 266 -17.77 11.77 -9.58
CA LEU A 266 -16.46 11.47 -9.01
C LEU A 266 -15.59 12.71 -8.99
N LYS A 267 -14.96 12.97 -7.83
CA LYS A 267 -13.87 13.93 -7.72
C LYS A 267 -12.70 13.44 -8.58
N THR A 268 -12.03 14.35 -9.26
CA THR A 268 -10.84 14.05 -10.05
C THR A 268 -9.57 14.46 -9.33
N PHE A 269 -8.47 13.75 -9.63
CA PHE A 269 -7.18 13.87 -8.97
C PHE A 269 -6.05 13.97 -9.98
N ASN A 270 -4.98 14.71 -9.61
CA ASN A 270 -3.81 14.87 -10.46
C ASN A 270 -2.98 13.58 -10.53
N VAL A 271 -2.87 12.85 -9.41
CA VAL A 271 -2.08 11.64 -9.29
C VAL A 271 -2.90 10.53 -8.64
N ILE A 272 -2.88 9.34 -9.22
CA ILE A 272 -3.46 8.15 -8.59
C ILE A 272 -2.40 7.06 -8.53
N LEU A 273 -2.14 6.56 -7.32
CA LEU A 273 -1.32 5.37 -7.12
C LEU A 273 -2.21 4.30 -6.48
N ALA A 274 -2.17 3.09 -6.99
CA ALA A 274 -3.05 2.04 -6.49
C ALA A 274 -2.41 0.67 -6.51
N ASN A 275 -2.69 -0.11 -5.47
CA ASN A 275 -2.51 -1.55 -5.46
C ASN A 275 -3.87 -2.19 -5.12
N PRO A 276 -4.79 -2.31 -6.10
CA PRO A 276 -6.11 -2.87 -5.84
C PRO A 276 -6.04 -4.36 -5.53
N PRO A 277 -7.04 -4.91 -4.83
CA PRO A 277 -7.12 -6.35 -4.62
C PRO A 277 -7.36 -7.07 -5.95
N TYR A 278 -6.61 -8.16 -6.19
CA TYR A 278 -6.59 -8.87 -7.47
C TYR A 278 -7.75 -9.87 -7.61
N SER A 279 -8.34 -9.88 -8.80
CA SER A 279 -9.30 -10.92 -9.24
C SER A 279 -10.46 -11.14 -8.26
N ILE A 280 -11.01 -10.07 -7.68
CA ILE A 280 -12.17 -10.17 -6.78
C ILE A 280 -13.36 -10.73 -7.55
N LYS A 281 -14.02 -11.71 -6.93
CA LYS A 281 -15.25 -12.35 -7.45
C LYS A 281 -16.52 -11.78 -6.81
N ALA A 282 -16.41 -11.31 -5.56
CA ALA A 282 -17.54 -10.77 -4.80
C ALA A 282 -17.63 -9.24 -4.99
N TRP A 283 -18.24 -8.81 -6.08
CA TRP A 283 -18.54 -7.42 -6.38
C TRP A 283 -19.83 -7.31 -7.18
N ASP A 284 -20.47 -6.14 -7.19
CA ASP A 284 -21.74 -5.95 -7.86
C ASP A 284 -21.55 -5.57 -9.35
N GLN A 285 -21.28 -6.58 -10.17
CA GLN A 285 -21.16 -6.44 -11.62
C GLN A 285 -22.44 -5.85 -12.23
N LYS A 286 -23.63 -6.24 -11.74
CA LYS A 286 -24.90 -5.80 -12.31
C LYS A 286 -25.13 -4.31 -12.10
N ALA A 287 -24.78 -3.78 -10.91
CA ALA A 287 -24.82 -2.36 -10.66
C ALA A 287 -23.83 -1.59 -11.54
N PHE A 288 -22.67 -2.17 -11.82
CA PHE A 288 -21.63 -1.53 -12.65
C PHE A 288 -22.05 -1.36 -14.12
N VAL A 289 -22.97 -2.18 -14.65
CA VAL A 289 -23.50 -2.03 -16.02
C VAL A 289 -24.09 -0.61 -16.24
N ASN A 290 -24.83 -0.12 -15.24
CA ASN A 290 -25.43 1.21 -15.25
C ASN A 290 -24.87 2.06 -14.11
N ASP A 291 -23.54 2.09 -14.01
CA ASP A 291 -22.85 2.81 -12.95
C ASP A 291 -23.24 4.29 -12.88
N PRO A 292 -23.78 4.77 -11.75
CA PRO A 292 -24.28 6.16 -11.64
C PRO A 292 -23.16 7.22 -11.75
N TYR A 293 -21.90 6.80 -11.56
CA TYR A 293 -20.72 7.66 -11.63
C TYR A 293 -20.06 7.65 -13.02
N GLY A 294 -20.61 6.88 -13.97
CA GLY A 294 -20.11 6.79 -15.34
C GLY A 294 -18.74 6.12 -15.46
N ARG A 295 -18.44 5.14 -14.58
CA ARG A 295 -17.16 4.40 -14.59
C ARG A 295 -17.10 3.30 -15.62
N ASN A 296 -18.24 2.83 -16.14
CA ASN A 296 -18.29 1.82 -17.19
C ASN A 296 -17.86 2.40 -18.55
N LEU A 297 -16.57 2.78 -18.67
CA LEU A 297 -16.00 3.47 -19.82
C LEU A 297 -15.81 2.53 -21.01
N TRP A 298 -15.29 1.34 -20.74
CA TRP A 298 -14.83 0.40 -21.77
C TRP A 298 -15.65 -0.89 -21.82
N GLY A 299 -16.64 -1.04 -20.96
CA GLY A 299 -17.48 -2.22 -20.81
C GLY A 299 -17.39 -2.83 -19.42
N THR A 300 -18.31 -3.74 -19.14
CA THR A 300 -18.41 -4.37 -17.81
C THR A 300 -17.47 -5.55 -17.71
N PRO A 301 -16.53 -5.56 -16.74
CA PRO A 301 -15.63 -6.67 -16.51
C PRO A 301 -16.39 -7.96 -16.13
N PRO A 302 -15.78 -9.15 -16.35
CA PRO A 302 -16.42 -10.40 -15.95
C PRO A 302 -16.62 -10.50 -14.42
N GLN A 303 -17.70 -11.16 -13.97
CA GLN A 303 -18.02 -11.33 -12.55
C GLN A 303 -16.86 -11.94 -11.74
N GLY A 304 -16.08 -12.81 -12.37
CA GLY A 304 -14.96 -13.50 -11.71
C GLY A 304 -13.69 -12.65 -11.53
N CYS A 305 -13.69 -11.40 -12.01
CA CYS A 305 -12.51 -10.55 -12.02
C CYS A 305 -12.86 -9.06 -12.11
N ALA A 306 -12.73 -8.34 -11.01
CA ALA A 306 -13.03 -6.91 -10.91
C ALA A 306 -11.87 -5.98 -11.32
N ASP A 307 -10.74 -6.51 -11.79
CA ASP A 307 -9.51 -5.74 -12.04
C ASP A 307 -9.78 -4.51 -12.92
N TYR A 308 -10.48 -4.69 -14.03
CA TYR A 308 -10.85 -3.56 -14.90
C TYR A 308 -12.01 -2.69 -14.38
N ALA A 309 -12.75 -3.10 -13.35
CA ALA A 309 -13.67 -2.19 -12.67
C ALA A 309 -12.89 -1.15 -11.85
N PHE A 310 -11.85 -1.58 -11.14
CA PHE A 310 -10.92 -0.67 -10.47
C PHE A 310 -10.13 0.19 -11.46
N GLN A 311 -9.63 -0.38 -12.56
CA GLN A 311 -8.89 0.39 -13.56
C GLN A 311 -9.76 1.48 -14.21
N GLN A 312 -11.03 1.18 -14.48
CA GLN A 312 -11.99 2.17 -14.97
C GLN A 312 -12.35 3.22 -13.92
N HIS A 313 -12.43 2.84 -12.64
CA HIS A 313 -12.59 3.79 -11.54
C HIS A 313 -11.39 4.75 -11.46
N ILE A 314 -10.16 4.21 -11.53
CA ILE A 314 -8.92 4.99 -11.57
C ILE A 314 -8.97 5.98 -12.74
N GLN A 315 -9.24 5.50 -13.94
CA GLN A 315 -9.28 6.35 -15.14
C GLN A 315 -10.34 7.44 -15.06
N LYS A 316 -11.54 7.11 -14.56
CA LYS A 316 -12.63 8.09 -14.40
C LYS A 316 -12.33 9.15 -13.33
N SER A 317 -11.48 8.82 -12.37
CA SER A 317 -11.05 9.71 -11.28
C SER A 317 -9.80 10.52 -11.61
N LEU A 318 -9.24 10.44 -12.82
CA LEU A 318 -8.11 11.25 -13.23
C LEU A 318 -8.57 12.64 -13.70
N ASP A 319 -7.79 13.67 -13.36
CA ASP A 319 -7.96 15.01 -13.92
C ASP A 319 -7.80 14.96 -15.46
N ALA A 320 -8.72 15.59 -16.17
CA ALA A 320 -8.79 15.49 -17.63
C ALA A 320 -7.60 16.14 -18.35
N ASN A 321 -6.90 17.09 -17.72
CA ASN A 321 -5.86 17.88 -18.37
C ASN A 321 -4.44 17.39 -18.03
N ASN A 322 -4.23 16.91 -16.79
CA ASN A 322 -2.90 16.56 -16.29
C ASN A 322 -2.91 15.32 -15.35
N GLY A 323 -3.97 14.51 -15.43
CA GLY A 323 -4.09 13.32 -14.62
C GLY A 323 -3.11 12.22 -15.05
N ARG A 324 -2.47 11.59 -14.07
CA ARG A 324 -1.60 10.43 -14.28
C ARG A 324 -1.79 9.39 -13.20
N SER A 325 -1.69 8.12 -13.57
CA SER A 325 -1.80 7.03 -12.61
C SER A 325 -0.77 5.95 -12.82
N ILE A 326 -0.49 5.25 -11.74
CA ILE A 326 0.28 4.01 -11.71
C ILE A 326 -0.46 3.01 -10.85
N SER A 327 -0.77 1.88 -11.44
CA SER A 327 -1.49 0.80 -10.75
C SER A 327 -0.75 -0.51 -10.87
N LEU A 328 -0.76 -1.26 -9.76
CA LEU A 328 -0.11 -2.55 -9.66
C LEU A 328 -1.11 -3.66 -9.96
N TRP A 329 -0.74 -4.58 -10.87
CA TRP A 329 -1.63 -5.63 -11.35
C TRP A 329 -0.91 -6.96 -11.54
N PRO A 330 -1.64 -8.09 -11.48
CA PRO A 330 -1.12 -9.36 -11.99
C PRO A 330 -0.97 -9.29 -13.52
N HIS A 331 0.03 -9.98 -14.08
CA HIS A 331 0.29 -9.96 -15.53
C HIS A 331 -0.94 -10.30 -16.40
N GLY A 332 -1.90 -11.06 -15.84
CA GLY A 332 -3.12 -11.44 -16.55
C GLY A 332 -3.91 -10.26 -17.13
N VAL A 333 -3.93 -9.09 -16.49
CA VAL A 333 -4.64 -7.89 -16.99
C VAL A 333 -4.10 -7.44 -18.35
N LEU A 334 -2.87 -7.79 -18.68
CA LEU A 334 -2.20 -7.38 -19.92
C LEU A 334 -2.66 -8.18 -21.14
N PHE A 335 -3.24 -9.40 -20.96
CA PHE A 335 -3.50 -10.29 -22.11
C PHE A 335 -4.74 -11.17 -21.98
N ARG A 336 -5.46 -11.23 -20.85
CA ARG A 336 -6.68 -12.05 -20.76
C ARG A 336 -7.70 -11.66 -21.83
N ASP A 337 -8.25 -12.66 -22.54
CA ASP A 337 -9.19 -12.44 -23.65
C ASP A 337 -10.50 -11.78 -23.21
N ALA A 338 -11.00 -12.12 -22.02
CA ALA A 338 -12.24 -11.55 -21.47
C ALA A 338 -12.21 -10.02 -21.30
N GLU A 339 -11.02 -9.43 -21.26
CA GLU A 339 -10.79 -7.99 -21.05
C GLU A 339 -10.13 -7.33 -22.28
N ALA A 340 -9.99 -8.07 -23.40
CA ALA A 340 -9.31 -7.58 -24.61
C ALA A 340 -9.96 -6.31 -25.17
N GLU A 341 -11.29 -6.23 -25.17
CA GLU A 341 -12.03 -5.06 -25.66
C GLU A 341 -11.79 -3.82 -24.80
N MET A 342 -11.65 -3.99 -23.48
CA MET A 342 -11.34 -2.88 -22.56
C MET A 342 -9.93 -2.35 -22.81
N ARG A 343 -8.95 -3.24 -22.98
CA ARG A 343 -7.58 -2.86 -23.36
C ARG A 343 -7.55 -2.15 -24.71
N ARG A 344 -8.30 -2.66 -25.70
CA ARG A 344 -8.41 -2.05 -27.03
C ARG A 344 -8.82 -0.59 -26.92
N LYS A 345 -9.93 -0.32 -26.23
CA LYS A 345 -10.42 1.05 -26.06
C LYS A 345 -9.42 1.95 -25.31
N MET A 346 -8.82 1.45 -24.24
CA MET A 346 -7.82 2.18 -23.48
C MET A 346 -6.59 2.58 -24.33
N ILE A 347 -6.20 1.71 -25.31
CA ILE A 347 -5.10 1.97 -26.22
C ILE A 347 -5.54 2.94 -27.34
N GLU A 348 -6.75 2.77 -27.89
CA GLU A 348 -7.33 3.67 -28.91
C GLU A 348 -7.50 5.10 -28.39
N GLU A 349 -7.85 5.26 -27.12
CA GLU A 349 -7.93 6.55 -26.43
C GLU A 349 -6.55 7.13 -26.05
N ASP A 350 -5.46 6.43 -26.38
CA ASP A 350 -4.07 6.80 -26.13
C ASP A 350 -3.74 7.05 -24.64
N LEU A 351 -4.37 6.30 -23.74
CA LEU A 351 -4.22 6.48 -22.28
C LEU A 351 -3.01 5.74 -21.70
N VAL A 352 -2.64 4.59 -22.26
CA VAL A 352 -1.53 3.76 -21.75
C VAL A 352 -0.19 4.38 -22.15
N GLU A 353 0.59 4.82 -21.17
CA GLU A 353 1.92 5.38 -21.41
C GLU A 353 3.04 4.35 -21.29
N CYS A 354 2.97 3.50 -20.25
CA CYS A 354 4.00 2.50 -20.01
C CYS A 354 3.45 1.26 -19.29
N VAL A 355 4.06 0.11 -19.55
CA VAL A 355 3.89 -1.14 -18.79
C VAL A 355 5.26 -1.61 -18.32
N ILE A 356 5.39 -1.91 -17.03
CA ILE A 356 6.64 -2.39 -16.42
C ILE A 356 6.40 -3.74 -15.78
N GLY A 357 7.07 -4.78 -16.27
CA GLY A 357 7.06 -6.11 -15.64
C GLY A 357 8.01 -6.15 -14.45
N LEU A 358 7.51 -6.62 -13.32
CA LEU A 358 8.26 -6.78 -12.09
C LEU A 358 8.56 -8.26 -11.81
N GLY A 359 9.67 -8.53 -11.15
CA GLY A 359 10.11 -9.87 -10.79
C GLY A 359 9.21 -10.56 -9.77
N PRO A 360 9.34 -11.89 -9.62
CA PRO A 360 8.57 -12.68 -8.66
C PRO A 360 8.97 -12.37 -7.20
N ASN A 361 8.13 -12.80 -6.24
CA ASN A 361 8.35 -12.68 -4.80
C ASN A 361 8.50 -11.24 -4.26
N LEU A 362 8.12 -10.23 -5.03
CA LEU A 362 8.01 -8.84 -4.56
C LEU A 362 6.78 -8.61 -3.67
N PHE A 363 5.85 -9.56 -3.67
CA PHE A 363 4.62 -9.50 -2.87
C PHE A 363 4.68 -10.57 -1.77
N TYR A 364 4.34 -10.16 -0.56
CA TYR A 364 4.37 -11.03 0.60
C TYR A 364 3.55 -12.29 0.35
N ASN A 365 4.17 -13.44 0.62
CA ASN A 365 3.58 -14.77 0.47
C ASN A 365 3.01 -15.10 -0.93
N SER A 366 3.46 -14.40 -1.98
CA SER A 366 3.04 -14.68 -3.35
C SER A 366 4.25 -14.75 -4.29
N PRO A 367 4.46 -15.88 -4.98
CA PRO A 367 5.49 -16.00 -6.01
C PRO A 367 5.07 -15.32 -7.33
N MET A 368 3.89 -14.70 -7.37
CA MET A 368 3.29 -14.15 -8.59
C MET A 368 4.09 -12.95 -9.09
N GLU A 369 4.37 -12.95 -10.38
CA GLU A 369 4.86 -11.77 -11.07
C GLU A 369 3.74 -10.75 -11.24
N ALA A 370 4.08 -9.48 -11.08
CA ALA A 370 3.15 -8.38 -11.28
C ALA A 370 3.70 -7.37 -12.27
N CYS A 371 2.83 -6.46 -12.69
CA CYS A 371 3.19 -5.36 -13.56
C CYS A 371 2.67 -4.03 -13.02
N LEU A 372 3.36 -2.97 -13.36
CA LEU A 372 2.89 -1.60 -13.20
C LEU A 372 2.28 -1.14 -14.53
N LEU A 373 1.04 -0.68 -14.47
CA LEU A 373 0.35 -0.05 -15.59
C LEU A 373 0.32 1.46 -15.34
N ILE A 374 0.97 2.23 -16.21
CA ILE A 374 1.01 3.68 -16.16
C ILE A 374 0.07 4.25 -17.21
N THR A 375 -0.90 5.06 -16.76
CA THR A 375 -1.82 5.78 -17.65
C THR A 375 -1.75 7.28 -17.41
N THR A 376 -2.06 8.05 -18.44
CA THR A 376 -2.12 9.52 -18.37
C THR A 376 -3.21 10.05 -19.29
N THR A 377 -3.85 11.13 -18.88
CA THR A 377 -4.86 11.84 -19.70
C THR A 377 -4.23 12.76 -20.74
N ASN A 378 -2.94 13.08 -20.59
CA ASN A 378 -2.24 13.98 -21.49
C ASN A 378 -0.77 13.57 -21.64
N LYS A 379 -0.48 12.70 -22.60
CA LYS A 379 0.89 12.29 -22.93
C LYS A 379 1.71 13.47 -23.47
N LYS A 380 3.01 13.47 -23.16
CA LYS A 380 3.99 14.35 -23.80
C LYS A 380 3.99 14.12 -25.31
N GLU A 381 4.21 15.16 -26.11
CA GLU A 381 4.13 15.08 -27.59
C GLU A 381 4.95 13.94 -28.20
N ASN A 382 6.14 13.67 -27.68
CA ASN A 382 7.02 12.60 -28.16
C ASN A 382 6.58 11.19 -27.72
N ARG A 383 5.54 11.07 -26.87
CA ARG A 383 4.98 9.80 -26.38
C ARG A 383 3.57 9.52 -26.90
N LYS A 384 2.94 10.49 -27.58
CA LYS A 384 1.61 10.32 -28.17
C LYS A 384 1.60 9.20 -29.18
N GLY A 385 0.55 8.37 -29.13
CA GLY A 385 0.38 7.20 -30.00
C GLY A 385 1.35 6.07 -29.72
N LYS A 386 2.08 6.10 -28.58
CA LYS A 386 3.09 5.10 -28.25
C LYS A 386 2.95 4.58 -26.84
N VAL A 387 3.42 3.36 -26.63
CA VAL A 387 3.51 2.69 -25.31
C VAL A 387 4.91 2.15 -25.11
N LEU A 388 5.50 2.44 -23.95
CA LEU A 388 6.77 1.84 -23.54
C LEU A 388 6.51 0.54 -22.76
N ILE A 389 7.09 -0.55 -23.19
CA ILE A 389 7.09 -1.84 -22.47
C ILE A 389 8.48 -2.05 -21.86
N ILE A 390 8.55 -2.22 -20.54
CA ILE A 390 9.79 -2.49 -19.81
C ILE A 390 9.71 -3.89 -19.19
N ASN A 391 10.68 -4.73 -19.47
CA ASN A 391 10.84 -6.05 -18.85
C ASN A 391 11.87 -5.98 -17.72
N ALA A 392 11.42 -5.60 -16.52
CA ALA A 392 12.27 -5.52 -15.34
C ALA A 392 12.18 -6.78 -14.45
N VAL A 393 11.72 -7.92 -14.98
CA VAL A 393 11.55 -9.16 -14.19
C VAL A 393 12.87 -9.64 -13.58
N LYS A 394 14.01 -9.39 -14.22
CA LYS A 394 15.35 -9.73 -13.68
C LYS A 394 15.93 -8.66 -12.74
N GLU A 395 15.35 -7.45 -12.71
CA GLU A 395 15.78 -6.34 -11.85
C GLU A 395 15.25 -6.50 -10.43
N VAL A 396 15.71 -7.52 -9.74
CA VAL A 396 15.24 -7.87 -8.39
C VAL A 396 16.37 -8.55 -7.62
N LYS A 397 16.43 -8.29 -6.32
CA LYS A 397 17.28 -9.05 -5.40
C LYS A 397 16.42 -9.99 -4.59
N GLN A 398 16.74 -11.29 -4.69
CA GLN A 398 16.05 -12.34 -3.94
C GLN A 398 16.76 -12.57 -2.61
N GLU A 399 16.01 -12.54 -1.50
CA GLU A 399 16.48 -12.96 -0.17
C GLU A 399 15.51 -13.98 0.42
N LYS A 400 15.95 -15.24 0.55
CA LYS A 400 15.11 -16.34 1.04
C LYS A 400 13.76 -16.40 0.31
N ASN A 401 12.68 -15.98 0.98
CA ASN A 401 11.31 -16.03 0.46
C ASN A 401 10.77 -14.66 0.02
N ILE A 402 11.58 -13.60 0.10
CA ILE A 402 11.18 -12.22 -0.21
C ILE A 402 12.15 -11.64 -1.24
N ALA A 403 11.61 -10.89 -2.18
CA ALA A 403 12.40 -10.12 -3.11
C ALA A 403 12.21 -8.62 -2.88
N TYR A 404 13.18 -7.80 -3.32
CA TYR A 404 13.08 -6.35 -3.27
C TYR A 404 13.89 -5.71 -4.39
N LEU A 405 13.57 -4.45 -4.69
CA LEU A 405 14.33 -3.66 -5.65
C LEU A 405 15.43 -2.91 -4.90
N GLU A 406 16.70 -3.17 -5.26
CA GLU A 406 17.81 -2.34 -4.81
C GLU A 406 17.76 -0.97 -5.50
N THR A 407 18.43 0.03 -4.95
CA THR A 407 18.50 1.38 -5.51
C THR A 407 18.91 1.37 -7.00
N LYS A 408 19.88 0.56 -7.39
CA LYS A 408 20.31 0.42 -8.80
C LYS A 408 19.19 -0.09 -9.72
N HIS A 409 18.32 -0.98 -9.23
CA HIS A 409 17.18 -1.50 -10.00
C HIS A 409 16.13 -0.39 -10.21
N ILE A 410 15.81 0.32 -9.14
CA ILE A 410 14.87 1.46 -9.17
C ILE A 410 15.37 2.53 -10.13
N GLU A 411 16.63 2.93 -10.02
CA GLU A 411 17.26 3.95 -10.87
C GLU A 411 17.30 3.52 -12.35
N LYS A 412 17.60 2.26 -12.64
CA LYS A 412 17.59 1.73 -14.00
C LYS A 412 16.20 1.81 -14.61
N ILE A 413 15.18 1.30 -13.91
CA ILE A 413 13.78 1.32 -14.39
C ILE A 413 13.31 2.77 -14.57
N TYR A 414 13.54 3.64 -13.59
CA TYR A 414 13.15 5.04 -13.63
C TYR A 414 13.83 5.81 -14.76
N LYS A 415 15.12 5.60 -14.97
CA LYS A 415 15.89 6.20 -16.08
C LYS A 415 15.34 5.75 -17.43
N THR A 416 15.05 4.46 -17.60
CA THR A 416 14.47 3.90 -18.82
C THR A 416 13.09 4.49 -19.11
N TYR A 417 12.23 4.60 -18.10
CA TYR A 417 10.92 5.25 -18.23
C TYR A 417 11.04 6.70 -18.70
N ASN A 418 12.00 7.46 -18.15
CA ASN A 418 12.21 8.86 -18.54
C ASN A 418 12.80 9.02 -19.95
N LEU A 419 13.75 8.16 -20.32
CA LEU A 419 14.38 8.18 -21.64
C LEU A 419 13.39 7.83 -22.77
N PHE A 420 12.43 6.94 -22.51
CA PHE A 420 11.40 6.49 -23.44
C PHE A 420 11.99 6.08 -24.80
N LYS A 421 12.96 5.16 -24.78
CA LYS A 421 13.70 4.67 -25.95
C LYS A 421 13.91 3.16 -25.82
N ASP A 422 14.07 2.50 -26.98
CA ASP A 422 14.39 1.09 -27.04
C ASP A 422 15.74 0.76 -26.40
N GLU A 423 15.77 -0.36 -25.67
CA GLU A 423 16.97 -1.02 -25.18
C GLU A 423 16.81 -2.51 -25.36
N GLU A 424 17.67 -3.12 -26.15
CA GLU A 424 17.60 -4.55 -26.51
C GLU A 424 17.57 -5.44 -25.26
N GLY A 425 16.62 -6.37 -25.20
CA GLY A 425 16.43 -7.28 -24.07
C GLY A 425 15.85 -6.65 -22.81
N PHE A 426 15.61 -5.32 -22.76
CA PHE A 426 15.11 -4.65 -21.58
C PHE A 426 13.81 -3.85 -21.82
N CYS A 427 13.74 -3.06 -22.89
CA CYS A 427 12.51 -2.30 -23.17
C CYS A 427 12.30 -2.04 -24.66
N LYS A 428 11.04 -1.81 -25.04
CA LYS A 428 10.64 -1.47 -26.40
C LYS A 428 9.55 -0.43 -26.40
N VAL A 429 9.65 0.57 -27.28
CA VAL A 429 8.61 1.54 -27.59
C VAL A 429 7.79 1.00 -28.76
N LEU A 430 6.49 0.87 -28.55
CA LEU A 430 5.54 0.34 -29.54
C LEU A 430 4.59 1.43 -29.98
N ASP A 431 4.24 1.47 -31.27
CA ASP A 431 3.12 2.28 -31.73
C ASP A 431 1.79 1.62 -31.32
N ASN A 432 0.78 2.43 -30.97
CA ASN A 432 -0.54 1.92 -30.60
C ASN A 432 -1.11 0.97 -31.66
N GLU A 433 -0.88 1.26 -32.95
CA GLU A 433 -1.33 0.43 -34.06
C GLU A 433 -0.71 -1.00 -34.01
N GLU A 434 0.59 -1.11 -33.68
CA GLU A 434 1.25 -2.42 -33.52
C GLU A 434 0.57 -3.25 -32.42
N ILE A 435 0.23 -2.63 -31.28
CA ILE A 435 -0.44 -3.29 -30.16
C ILE A 435 -1.87 -3.70 -30.54
N LEU A 436 -2.61 -2.81 -31.20
CA LEU A 436 -3.98 -3.09 -31.65
C LEU A 436 -4.01 -4.28 -32.64
N ASN A 437 -3.07 -4.34 -33.59
CA ASN A 437 -2.94 -5.46 -34.53
C ASN A 437 -2.56 -6.79 -33.83
N ASN A 438 -1.92 -6.72 -32.66
CA ASN A 438 -1.60 -7.87 -31.80
C ASN A 438 -2.71 -8.17 -30.77
N LYS A 439 -3.99 -8.06 -31.17
CA LYS A 439 -5.18 -8.31 -30.32
C LYS A 439 -5.22 -7.45 -29.05
N SER A 440 -4.66 -6.25 -29.12
CA SER A 440 -4.55 -5.33 -27.99
C SER A 440 -3.84 -5.94 -26.77
N SER A 441 -2.95 -6.88 -27.00
CA SER A 441 -2.14 -7.53 -25.97
C SER A 441 -1.02 -6.58 -25.54
N LEU A 442 -0.90 -6.36 -24.23
CA LEU A 442 0.21 -5.66 -23.59
C LEU A 442 1.19 -6.64 -22.95
N ASN A 443 1.16 -7.91 -23.34
CA ASN A 443 2.03 -8.96 -22.79
C ASN A 443 3.51 -8.63 -23.03
N ILE A 444 4.24 -8.40 -21.95
CA ILE A 444 5.63 -7.95 -21.98
C ILE A 444 6.53 -8.91 -22.76
N ALA A 445 6.38 -10.23 -22.52
CA ALA A 445 7.20 -11.24 -23.17
C ALA A 445 6.98 -11.32 -24.70
N GLN A 446 5.87 -10.80 -25.21
CA GLN A 446 5.57 -10.74 -26.64
C GLN A 446 6.46 -9.72 -27.36
N TYR A 447 6.86 -8.65 -26.68
CA TYR A 447 7.56 -7.52 -27.27
C TYR A 447 9.02 -7.39 -26.83
N VAL A 448 9.31 -7.82 -25.61
CA VAL A 448 10.67 -7.75 -25.01
C VAL A 448 11.09 -9.14 -24.56
N SER A 449 11.80 -9.84 -25.43
CA SER A 449 12.40 -11.14 -25.08
C SER A 449 13.63 -10.91 -24.20
N ASN A 450 13.72 -11.63 -23.08
CA ASN A 450 14.97 -11.73 -22.34
C ASN A 450 15.98 -12.42 -23.25
N VAL A 451 16.95 -11.69 -23.76
CA VAL A 451 18.13 -12.30 -24.36
C VAL A 451 18.91 -12.95 -23.21
N ASP A 452 18.75 -14.25 -23.04
CA ASP A 452 19.68 -15.01 -22.20
C ASP A 452 21.00 -15.06 -22.97
N THR A 453 21.92 -14.19 -22.62
CA THR A 453 23.28 -14.16 -23.17
C THR A 453 24.05 -15.48 -22.93
N ASP A 454 23.51 -16.34 -22.04
CA ASP A 454 24.02 -17.67 -21.75
C ASP A 454 23.26 -18.81 -22.45
N SER A 455 22.15 -18.54 -23.12
CA SER A 455 21.49 -19.53 -23.94
C SER A 455 22.21 -19.61 -25.29
N ILE A 456 23.04 -20.61 -25.44
CA ILE A 456 23.47 -21.09 -26.77
C ILE A 456 22.18 -21.28 -27.55
N GLN A 457 21.92 -20.46 -28.56
CA GLN A 457 20.83 -20.72 -29.51
C GLN A 457 21.16 -22.01 -30.24
N LEU A 458 20.70 -23.12 -29.68
CA LEU A 458 20.75 -24.41 -30.35
C LEU A 458 19.84 -24.35 -31.57
N SER A 459 20.33 -24.83 -32.69
CA SER A 459 19.45 -25.11 -33.83
C SER A 459 18.32 -26.07 -33.38
N VAL A 460 17.20 -26.05 -34.05
CA VAL A 460 16.10 -26.99 -33.75
C VAL A 460 16.59 -28.45 -33.84
N GLU A 461 17.53 -28.75 -34.74
CA GLU A 461 18.15 -30.05 -34.87
C GLU A 461 19.01 -30.41 -33.65
N ASP A 462 19.83 -29.47 -33.14
CA ASP A 462 20.65 -29.68 -31.94
C ASP A 462 19.77 -29.81 -30.68
N ALA A 463 18.71 -29.00 -30.57
CA ALA A 463 17.77 -29.08 -29.47
C ALA A 463 17.04 -30.43 -29.43
N LEU A 464 16.59 -30.93 -30.58
CA LEU A 464 15.99 -32.28 -30.74
C LEU A 464 17.00 -33.39 -30.41
N LYS A 465 18.24 -33.26 -30.85
CA LYS A 465 19.31 -34.22 -30.53
C LYS A 465 19.55 -34.29 -29.01
N ASN A 466 19.73 -33.14 -28.35
CA ASN A 466 19.92 -33.05 -26.88
C ASN A 466 18.73 -33.60 -26.10
N TRP A 467 17.49 -33.33 -26.58
CA TRP A 467 16.29 -33.88 -25.97
C TRP A 467 16.23 -35.40 -26.08
N ASN A 468 16.57 -35.97 -27.26
CA ASN A 468 16.60 -37.42 -27.47
C ASN A 468 17.69 -38.08 -26.59
N GLU A 469 18.88 -37.50 -26.52
CA GLU A 469 19.96 -38.01 -25.68
C GLU A 469 19.57 -38.00 -24.19
N SER A 470 18.99 -36.91 -23.70
CA SER A 470 18.53 -36.78 -22.32
C SER A 470 17.38 -37.77 -22.01
N SER A 471 16.48 -37.97 -22.95
CA SER A 471 15.36 -38.90 -22.81
C SER A 471 15.84 -40.38 -22.76
N CYS A 472 16.86 -40.74 -23.56
CA CYS A 472 17.49 -42.04 -23.50
C CYS A 472 18.24 -42.24 -22.17
N ALA A 473 18.98 -41.24 -21.69
CA ALA A 473 19.67 -41.33 -20.40
C ALA A 473 18.71 -41.51 -19.24
N LEU A 474 17.58 -40.76 -19.23
CA LEU A 474 16.54 -40.91 -18.23
C LEU A 474 15.95 -42.33 -18.22
N LYS A 475 15.62 -42.87 -19.42
CA LYS A 475 15.08 -44.20 -19.55
C LYS A 475 16.05 -45.28 -19.03
N ASN A 476 17.34 -45.18 -19.34
CA ASN A 476 18.36 -46.08 -18.86
C ASN A 476 18.50 -46.02 -17.33
N SER A 477 18.49 -44.81 -16.76
CA SER A 477 18.55 -44.64 -15.29
C SER A 477 17.30 -45.22 -14.60
N MET A 478 16.12 -45.08 -15.20
CA MET A 478 14.90 -45.71 -14.70
C MET A 478 14.96 -47.24 -14.77
N ASP A 479 15.47 -47.81 -15.87
CA ASP A 479 15.62 -49.25 -16.04
C ASP A 479 16.63 -49.83 -14.99
N GLU A 480 17.76 -49.14 -14.78
CA GLU A 480 18.72 -49.47 -13.72
C GLU A 480 18.09 -49.43 -12.32
N LEU A 481 17.31 -48.39 -12.01
CA LEU A 481 16.61 -48.28 -10.73
C LEU A 481 15.63 -49.43 -10.52
N PHE A 482 14.85 -49.83 -11.55
CA PHE A 482 13.92 -50.95 -11.47
C PHE A 482 14.62 -52.31 -11.34
N GLN A 483 15.83 -52.46 -11.90
CA GLN A 483 16.65 -53.66 -11.69
C GLN A 483 17.19 -53.77 -10.23
N ILE A 484 17.43 -52.65 -9.56
CA ILE A 484 17.88 -52.63 -8.18
C ILE A 484 16.71 -52.90 -7.19
N LEU A 485 15.50 -52.54 -7.58
CA LEU A 485 14.30 -52.65 -6.75
C LEU A 485 13.59 -54.02 -6.88
N ASN A 486 13.95 -54.85 -7.87
CA ASN A 486 13.52 -56.25 -8.06
C ASN A 486 14.60 -57.20 -7.58
#